data_35eb7bd902b0b58f99e0c5c0fbccce99
#
_entry.id   35eb7bd902b0b58f99e0c5c0fbccce99
#
_cell.length_a   1.000
_cell.length_b   1.000
_cell.length_c   1.000
_cell.angle_alpha   90.00
_cell.angle_beta   90.00
_cell.angle_gamma   90.00
#
_symmetry.space_group_name_H-M   'P 1'
#
loop_
_entity.id
_entity.type
_entity.pdbx_description
1 polymer ?
#
loop_
_entity_poly.entity_id
_entity_poly.type
_entity_poly.pdbx_seq_one_letter_code
_entity_poly.pdbx_strand_id
1 'polypeptide(L)'
;YRSRLLVGSGKYKDLEQTRLATEASGAEIITVAIRRTNIGQNPNEPSLLDVISPDKYTILPNTAGCYTAEDAVRTCRLARELLGGHKLVKLEVLADQLTLFPDVAQTYIAAEMLVKDGFDVMVYTNDDPIAAKRLEEIGCVAVMPLAAPIGSGLGIRNPYNILTIVENAKVPILVDAGVGTASDAAMAMELGCDGVLMNTAIAAAQNPVLMASAMKKGIEAGREAFLAGRMPRKRFASASSPIDGLFL
;
A
#
# COMPACT_ATOMS: atom_id res chain seq x y z
N TYR A 1 -13.70 -3.39 4.51
CA TYR A 1 -13.41 -1.98 4.22
C TYR A 1 -14.09 -1.55 2.93
N ARG A 2 -14.51 -0.31 2.86
CA ARG A 2 -15.08 0.29 1.64
C ARG A 2 -13.99 0.91 0.77
N SER A 3 -13.02 1.57 1.41
CA SER A 3 -11.88 2.19 0.72
C SER A 3 -10.86 1.12 0.30
N ARG A 4 -10.36 1.25 -0.92
CA ARG A 4 -9.23 0.47 -1.44
C ARG A 4 -7.91 1.26 -1.35
N LEU A 5 -7.97 2.47 -0.79
CA LEU A 5 -6.81 3.31 -0.52
C LEU A 5 -6.41 3.15 0.94
N LEU A 6 -5.16 2.77 1.17
CA LEU A 6 -4.49 2.82 2.45
C LEU A 6 -3.49 3.98 2.42
N VAL A 7 -3.34 4.70 3.52
CA VAL A 7 -2.40 5.83 3.58
C VAL A 7 -1.43 5.72 4.74
N GLY A 8 -0.24 6.28 4.54
CA GLY A 8 0.73 6.44 5.60
C GLY A 8 0.52 7.75 6.36
N SER A 9 1.01 7.80 7.60
CA SER A 9 0.90 8.94 8.50
C SER A 9 2.18 9.79 8.60
N GLY A 10 3.23 9.44 7.87
CA GLY A 10 4.53 10.11 7.94
C GLY A 10 4.72 11.23 6.92
N LYS A 11 5.73 12.09 7.16
CA LYS A 11 6.20 13.16 6.25
C LYS A 11 5.28 14.36 6.07
N TYR A 12 4.11 14.41 6.69
CA TYR A 12 3.31 15.63 6.72
C TYR A 12 4.00 16.70 7.59
N LYS A 13 3.69 17.97 7.35
CA LYS A 13 4.31 19.07 8.09
C LYS A 13 3.89 19.11 9.56
N ASP A 14 2.66 18.66 9.87
CA ASP A 14 2.05 18.65 11.19
C ASP A 14 0.90 17.64 11.28
N LEU A 15 0.40 17.40 12.49
CA LEU A 15 -0.70 16.48 12.75
C LEU A 15 -2.02 16.92 12.11
N GLU A 16 -2.26 18.23 11.98
CA GLU A 16 -3.47 18.75 11.36
C GLU A 16 -3.49 18.45 9.85
N GLN A 17 -2.35 18.63 9.16
CA GLN A 17 -2.25 18.26 7.75
C GLN A 17 -2.40 16.75 7.57
N THR A 18 -1.86 15.93 8.50
CA THR A 18 -2.04 14.47 8.51
C THR A 18 -3.53 14.13 8.58
N ARG A 19 -4.26 14.74 9.52
CA ARG A 19 -5.69 14.54 9.70
C ARG A 19 -6.48 14.90 8.45
N LEU A 20 -6.27 16.12 7.92
CA LEU A 20 -6.99 16.61 6.75
C LEU A 20 -6.74 15.76 5.50
N ALA A 21 -5.50 15.38 5.24
CA ALA A 21 -5.15 14.52 4.10
C ALA A 21 -5.75 13.11 4.25
N THR A 22 -5.71 12.54 5.47
CA THR A 22 -6.33 11.24 5.76
C THR A 22 -7.84 11.28 5.52
N GLU A 23 -8.53 12.32 6.00
CA GLU A 23 -9.97 12.48 5.78
C GLU A 23 -10.30 12.65 4.28
N ALA A 24 -9.55 13.46 3.56
CA ALA A 24 -9.74 13.67 2.12
C ALA A 24 -9.48 12.41 1.29
N SER A 25 -8.58 11.53 1.75
CA SER A 25 -8.30 10.24 1.10
C SER A 25 -9.45 9.24 1.22
N GLY A 26 -10.28 9.37 2.25
CA GLY A 26 -11.32 8.40 2.58
C GLY A 26 -10.77 7.03 3.01
N ALA A 27 -9.48 6.94 3.32
CA ALA A 27 -8.87 5.70 3.78
C ALA A 27 -9.41 5.29 5.16
N GLU A 28 -9.57 3.99 5.35
CA GLU A 28 -10.03 3.39 6.61
C GLU A 28 -8.88 2.67 7.33
N ILE A 29 -7.76 2.39 6.63
CA ILE A 29 -6.55 1.77 7.18
C ILE A 29 -5.39 2.76 7.06
N ILE A 30 -4.73 3.05 8.18
CA ILE A 30 -3.65 4.05 8.26
C ILE A 30 -2.39 3.37 8.78
N THR A 31 -1.29 3.43 8.00
CA THR A 31 -0.02 2.87 8.47
C THR A 31 0.71 3.80 9.41
N VAL A 32 1.33 3.21 10.42
CA VAL A 32 2.10 3.92 11.45
C VAL A 32 3.45 3.26 11.65
N ALA A 33 4.52 4.03 11.45
CA ALA A 33 5.89 3.58 11.70
C ALA A 33 6.19 3.61 13.21
N ILE A 34 6.05 2.47 13.88
CA ILE A 34 6.15 2.33 15.35
C ILE A 34 7.47 2.89 15.91
N ARG A 35 8.56 2.72 15.19
CA ARG A 35 9.89 3.20 15.64
C ARG A 35 10.09 4.71 15.51
N ARG A 36 9.19 5.41 14.82
CA ARG A 36 9.37 6.82 14.43
C ARG A 36 8.23 7.73 14.88
N THR A 37 7.14 7.15 15.37
CA THR A 37 5.91 7.89 15.65
C THR A 37 5.50 7.70 17.10
N ASN A 38 5.21 8.80 17.80
CA ASN A 38 4.60 8.71 19.11
C ASN A 38 3.13 8.30 18.97
N ILE A 39 2.80 7.14 19.53
CA ILE A 39 1.45 6.61 19.67
C ILE A 39 1.07 6.38 21.14
N GLY A 40 1.69 7.17 22.05
CA GLY A 40 1.50 7.11 23.49
C GLY A 40 2.73 6.68 24.29
N GLN A 41 3.87 6.37 23.62
CA GLN A 41 5.12 6.01 24.30
C GLN A 41 5.71 7.18 25.07
N ASN A 42 5.54 8.41 24.59
CA ASN A 42 5.99 9.63 25.24
C ASN A 42 4.79 10.51 25.62
N PRO A 43 4.38 10.55 26.89
CA PRO A 43 3.22 11.34 27.33
C PRO A 43 3.45 12.85 27.28
N ASN A 44 4.70 13.31 27.08
CA ASN A 44 5.03 14.73 26.98
C ASN A 44 5.00 15.28 25.55
N GLU A 45 4.72 14.43 24.56
CA GLU A 45 4.62 14.81 23.16
C GLU A 45 3.23 14.48 22.61
N PRO A 46 2.72 15.26 21.64
CA PRO A 46 1.46 14.94 20.97
C PRO A 46 1.49 13.52 20.38
N SER A 47 0.42 12.77 20.58
CA SER A 47 0.25 11.46 20.00
C SER A 47 -0.37 11.56 18.61
N LEU A 48 0.08 10.75 17.67
CA LEU A 48 -0.61 10.61 16.38
C LEU A 48 -2.05 10.13 16.58
N LEU A 49 -2.31 9.30 17.59
CA LEU A 49 -3.63 8.75 17.86
C LEU A 49 -4.63 9.80 18.33
N ASP A 50 -4.18 11.02 18.74
CA ASP A 50 -5.08 12.13 19.05
C ASP A 50 -5.82 12.64 17.81
N VAL A 51 -5.24 12.48 16.61
CA VAL A 51 -5.81 12.94 15.34
C VAL A 51 -6.20 11.79 14.41
N ILE A 52 -5.59 10.62 14.58
CA ILE A 52 -5.90 9.37 13.87
C ILE A 52 -6.39 8.34 14.89
N SER A 53 -7.63 8.53 15.35
CA SER A 53 -8.22 7.69 16.40
C SER A 53 -8.43 6.24 15.96
N PRO A 54 -8.03 5.25 16.77
CA PRO A 54 -8.34 3.83 16.55
C PRO A 54 -9.85 3.52 16.51
N ASP A 55 -10.69 4.38 17.09
CA ASP A 55 -12.15 4.21 17.02
C ASP A 55 -12.70 4.48 15.62
N LYS A 56 -11.99 5.28 14.83
CA LYS A 56 -12.39 5.67 13.46
C LYS A 56 -11.61 4.93 12.38
N TYR A 57 -10.35 4.61 12.65
CA TYR A 57 -9.43 4.04 11.68
C TYR A 57 -8.82 2.73 12.19
N THR A 58 -8.61 1.79 11.29
CA THR A 58 -7.74 0.65 11.58
C THR A 58 -6.28 1.11 11.52
N ILE A 59 -5.62 1.04 12.65
CA ILE A 59 -4.18 1.32 12.72
C ILE A 59 -3.43 0.10 12.17
N LEU A 60 -2.54 0.34 11.21
CA LEU A 60 -1.67 -0.68 10.62
C LEU A 60 -0.22 -0.36 11.01
N PRO A 61 0.27 -0.85 12.14
CA PRO A 61 1.65 -0.64 12.54
C PRO A 61 2.59 -1.30 11.54
N ASN A 62 3.68 -0.62 11.19
CA ASN A 62 4.66 -1.14 10.25
C ASN A 62 6.07 -1.18 10.85
N THR A 63 6.91 -2.00 10.25
CA THR A 63 8.31 -2.21 10.62
C THR A 63 9.28 -1.39 9.78
N ALA A 64 8.85 -0.23 9.29
CA ALA A 64 9.67 0.65 8.47
C ALA A 64 11.03 0.96 9.13
N GLY A 65 12.10 0.74 8.35
CA GLY A 65 13.47 0.93 8.82
C GLY A 65 14.04 -0.24 9.60
N CYS A 66 13.45 -1.42 9.54
CA CYS A 66 14.07 -2.68 9.99
C CYS A 66 14.88 -3.30 8.84
N TYR A 67 16.08 -3.81 9.18
CA TYR A 67 17.01 -4.42 8.24
C TYR A 67 17.28 -5.89 8.57
N THR A 68 16.68 -6.43 9.62
CA THR A 68 16.75 -7.83 10.01
C THR A 68 15.37 -8.36 10.38
N ALA A 69 15.19 -9.67 10.26
CA ALA A 69 13.97 -10.34 10.65
C ALA A 69 13.67 -10.15 12.15
N GLU A 70 14.71 -10.26 13.00
CA GLU A 70 14.57 -10.11 14.45
C GLU A 70 14.08 -8.72 14.85
N ASP A 71 14.63 -7.67 14.22
CA ASP A 71 14.20 -6.29 14.47
C ASP A 71 12.75 -6.07 14.06
N ALA A 72 12.33 -6.60 12.91
CA ALA A 72 10.97 -6.51 12.43
C ALA A 72 9.99 -7.23 13.38
N VAL A 73 10.31 -8.45 13.78
CA VAL A 73 9.49 -9.24 14.74
C VAL A 73 9.38 -8.53 16.09
N ARG A 74 10.51 -8.04 16.63
CA ARG A 74 10.51 -7.27 17.88
C ARG A 74 9.63 -6.02 17.78
N THR A 75 9.70 -5.31 16.65
CA THR A 75 8.88 -4.11 16.40
C THR A 75 7.39 -4.44 16.35
N CYS A 76 6.99 -5.54 15.69
CA CYS A 76 5.60 -5.99 15.67
C CYS A 76 5.09 -6.40 17.05
N ARG A 77 5.90 -7.08 17.85
CA ARG A 77 5.56 -7.45 19.24
C ARG A 77 5.34 -6.21 20.10
N LEU A 78 6.23 -5.21 20.00
CA LEU A 78 6.06 -3.93 20.67
C LEU A 78 4.76 -3.22 20.22
N ALA A 79 4.48 -3.20 18.94
CA ALA A 79 3.24 -2.62 18.41
C ALA A 79 2.00 -3.30 19.00
N ARG A 80 2.00 -4.63 19.12
CA ARG A 80 0.90 -5.40 19.73
C ARG A 80 0.68 -5.01 21.18
N GLU A 81 1.73 -4.81 21.96
CA GLU A 81 1.64 -4.37 23.35
C GLU A 81 1.07 -2.96 23.44
N LEU A 82 1.61 -2.00 22.67
CA LEU A 82 1.17 -0.60 22.67
C LEU A 82 -0.27 -0.42 22.21
N LEU A 83 -0.78 -1.29 21.35
CA LEU A 83 -2.12 -1.25 20.76
C LEU A 83 -3.07 -2.29 21.37
N GLY A 84 -2.83 -2.72 22.61
CA GLY A 84 -3.77 -3.54 23.38
C GLY A 84 -4.09 -4.92 22.77
N GLY A 85 -3.09 -5.58 22.17
CA GLY A 85 -3.25 -6.91 21.57
C GLY A 85 -3.56 -6.93 20.07
N HIS A 86 -3.41 -5.79 19.38
CA HIS A 86 -3.63 -5.68 17.94
C HIS A 86 -2.77 -6.66 17.14
N LYS A 87 -3.38 -7.37 16.18
CA LYS A 87 -2.71 -8.46 15.45
C LYS A 87 -2.31 -8.08 14.02
N LEU A 88 -3.04 -7.14 13.40
CA LEU A 88 -2.76 -6.74 12.03
C LEU A 88 -1.49 -5.89 11.96
N VAL A 89 -0.52 -6.29 11.16
CA VAL A 89 0.76 -5.59 11.02
C VAL A 89 1.20 -5.55 9.56
N LYS A 90 1.93 -4.50 9.20
CA LYS A 90 2.64 -4.43 7.92
C LYS A 90 4.12 -4.76 8.13
N LEU A 91 4.52 -5.89 7.60
CA LEU A 91 5.90 -6.34 7.63
C LEU A 91 6.70 -5.72 6.48
N GLU A 92 7.83 -5.14 6.82
CA GLU A 92 8.81 -4.57 5.91
C GLU A 92 10.22 -4.88 6.46
N VAL A 93 11.06 -5.58 5.70
CA VAL A 93 12.49 -5.78 5.99
C VAL A 93 13.29 -5.30 4.80
N LEU A 94 14.17 -4.32 5.00
CA LEU A 94 14.91 -3.66 3.94
C LEU A 94 16.30 -4.29 3.77
N ALA A 95 16.76 -4.41 2.52
CA ALA A 95 18.10 -4.90 2.19
C ALA A 95 19.15 -3.79 2.21
N ASP A 96 18.78 -2.58 1.77
CA ASP A 96 19.72 -1.51 1.50
C ASP A 96 19.12 -0.14 1.82
N GLN A 97 19.95 0.75 2.39
CA GLN A 97 19.52 2.08 2.82
C GLN A 97 19.31 3.07 1.67
N LEU A 98 19.99 2.87 0.54
CA LEU A 98 19.91 3.76 -0.61
C LEU A 98 18.67 3.47 -1.46
N THR A 99 18.42 2.21 -1.73
CA THR A 99 17.36 1.78 -2.65
C THR A 99 16.06 1.43 -1.93
N LEU A 100 16.12 1.07 -0.66
CA LEU A 100 15.02 0.60 0.18
C LEU A 100 14.27 -0.60 -0.42
N PHE A 101 14.96 -1.41 -1.24
CA PHE A 101 14.42 -2.69 -1.70
C PHE A 101 14.26 -3.65 -0.53
N PRO A 102 13.25 -4.52 -0.57
CA PRO A 102 13.06 -5.54 0.46
C PRO A 102 14.15 -6.60 0.42
N ASP A 103 14.62 -7.02 1.60
CA ASP A 103 15.38 -8.27 1.76
C ASP A 103 14.38 -9.42 1.81
N VAL A 104 14.20 -10.09 0.69
CA VAL A 104 13.19 -11.16 0.55
C VAL A 104 13.49 -12.34 1.46
N ALA A 105 14.77 -12.68 1.67
CA ALA A 105 15.15 -13.79 2.55
C ALA A 105 14.81 -13.49 4.00
N GLN A 106 15.18 -12.32 4.49
CA GLN A 106 14.83 -11.87 5.84
C GLN A 106 13.31 -11.66 5.99
N THR A 107 12.62 -11.23 4.94
CA THR A 107 11.16 -11.08 4.94
C THR A 107 10.46 -12.42 5.13
N TYR A 108 10.91 -13.51 4.49
CA TYR A 108 10.36 -14.84 4.71
C TYR A 108 10.52 -15.29 6.16
N ILE A 109 11.72 -15.15 6.73
CA ILE A 109 12.01 -15.51 8.12
C ILE A 109 11.09 -14.74 9.08
N ALA A 110 10.98 -13.42 8.90
CA ALA A 110 10.13 -12.59 9.74
C ALA A 110 8.64 -12.95 9.59
N ALA A 111 8.17 -13.21 8.37
CA ALA A 111 6.79 -13.59 8.09
C ALA A 111 6.43 -14.92 8.79
N GLU A 112 7.28 -15.96 8.66
CA GLU A 112 7.08 -17.25 9.34
C GLU A 112 6.99 -17.10 10.86
N MET A 113 7.88 -16.29 11.46
CA MET A 113 7.86 -16.01 12.90
C MET A 113 6.59 -15.28 13.32
N LEU A 114 6.18 -14.25 12.60
CA LEU A 114 5.01 -13.45 12.94
C LEU A 114 3.71 -14.22 12.77
N VAL A 115 3.56 -14.99 11.69
CA VAL A 115 2.38 -15.86 11.46
C VAL A 115 2.29 -16.89 12.58
N LYS A 116 3.40 -17.52 12.97
CA LYS A 116 3.45 -18.46 14.10
C LYS A 116 3.09 -17.80 15.44
N ASP A 117 3.44 -16.52 15.62
CA ASP A 117 3.09 -15.73 16.80
C ASP A 117 1.62 -15.25 16.78
N GLY A 118 0.84 -15.62 15.76
CA GLY A 118 -0.58 -15.28 15.61
C GLY A 118 -0.84 -13.86 15.13
N PHE A 119 0.07 -13.24 14.38
CA PHE A 119 -0.17 -11.99 13.69
C PHE A 119 -0.86 -12.20 12.34
N ASP A 120 -1.68 -11.23 11.96
CA ASP A 120 -2.23 -11.09 10.61
C ASP A 120 -1.26 -10.21 9.80
N VAL A 121 -0.43 -10.84 8.98
CA VAL A 121 0.69 -10.16 8.33
C VAL A 121 0.31 -9.68 6.94
N MET A 122 0.29 -8.36 6.71
CA MET A 122 0.35 -7.74 5.39
C MET A 122 1.83 -7.50 5.06
N VAL A 123 2.35 -8.04 3.96
CA VAL A 123 3.80 -8.09 3.74
C VAL A 123 4.24 -7.30 2.50
N TYR A 124 5.12 -6.31 2.72
CA TYR A 124 5.82 -5.59 1.65
C TYR A 124 6.90 -6.47 1.02
N THR A 125 6.94 -6.52 -0.31
CA THR A 125 7.92 -7.30 -1.07
C THR A 125 8.23 -6.63 -2.42
N ASN A 126 9.16 -7.21 -3.17
CA ASN A 126 9.39 -6.85 -4.57
C ASN A 126 8.23 -7.36 -5.46
N ASP A 127 8.31 -7.06 -6.76
CA ASP A 127 7.33 -7.47 -7.77
C ASP A 127 7.61 -8.87 -8.37
N ASP A 128 8.36 -9.74 -7.67
CA ASP A 128 8.59 -11.11 -8.09
C ASP A 128 7.37 -12.00 -7.79
N PRO A 129 6.72 -12.60 -8.81
CA PRO A 129 5.57 -13.46 -8.61
C PRO A 129 5.85 -14.71 -7.76
N ILE A 130 7.09 -15.21 -7.76
CA ILE A 130 7.47 -16.37 -6.95
C ILE A 130 7.61 -15.97 -5.49
N ALA A 131 8.20 -14.81 -5.21
CA ALA A 131 8.28 -14.26 -3.86
C ALA A 131 6.88 -14.01 -3.28
N ALA A 132 5.99 -13.40 -4.06
CA ALA A 132 4.60 -13.15 -3.67
C ALA A 132 3.86 -14.44 -3.30
N LYS A 133 3.94 -15.46 -4.16
CA LYS A 133 3.33 -16.77 -3.91
C LYS A 133 3.86 -17.42 -2.63
N ARG A 134 5.17 -17.38 -2.40
CA ARG A 134 5.77 -17.96 -1.20
C ARG A 134 5.31 -17.27 0.08
N LEU A 135 5.15 -15.94 0.07
CA LEU A 135 4.63 -15.19 1.20
C LEU A 135 3.16 -15.54 1.50
N GLU A 136 2.35 -15.77 0.48
CA GLU A 136 1.00 -16.32 0.63
C GLU A 136 1.03 -17.72 1.27
N GLU A 137 1.89 -18.62 0.78
CA GLU A 137 2.06 -19.98 1.31
C GLU A 137 2.54 -20.00 2.77
N ILE A 138 3.33 -19.02 3.20
CA ILE A 138 3.74 -18.82 4.61
C ILE A 138 2.51 -18.47 5.49
N GLY A 139 1.45 -17.91 4.92
CA GLY A 139 0.23 -17.55 5.62
C GLY A 139 0.05 -16.04 5.83
N CYS A 140 0.73 -15.20 5.06
CA CYS A 140 0.45 -13.77 5.06
C CYS A 140 -0.98 -13.50 4.58
N VAL A 141 -1.68 -12.59 5.25
CA VAL A 141 -3.09 -12.26 4.94
C VAL A 141 -3.26 -11.32 3.76
N ALA A 142 -2.18 -10.65 3.34
CA ALA A 142 -2.11 -9.86 2.11
C ALA A 142 -0.66 -9.74 1.66
N VAL A 143 -0.43 -9.65 0.35
CA VAL A 143 0.90 -9.40 -0.24
C VAL A 143 0.91 -8.03 -0.90
N MET A 144 1.98 -7.28 -0.67
CA MET A 144 2.10 -5.88 -1.05
C MET A 144 3.34 -5.66 -1.93
N PRO A 145 3.26 -6.01 -3.24
CA PRO A 145 4.38 -5.80 -4.16
C PRO A 145 4.61 -4.31 -4.42
N LEU A 146 5.88 -3.91 -4.54
CA LEU A 146 6.23 -2.55 -4.92
C LEU A 146 5.87 -2.27 -6.40
N ALA A 147 5.44 -1.05 -6.69
CA ALA A 147 5.36 -0.52 -8.06
C ALA A 147 6.73 -0.03 -8.54
N ALA A 148 7.47 0.63 -7.66
CA ALA A 148 8.81 1.18 -7.82
C ALA A 148 9.43 1.41 -6.43
N PRO A 149 10.70 1.77 -6.30
CA PRO A 149 11.34 2.04 -5.01
C PRO A 149 10.55 3.01 -4.14
N ILE A 150 10.58 2.79 -2.83
CA ILE A 150 9.88 3.62 -1.83
C ILE A 150 10.19 5.11 -2.04
N GLY A 151 9.16 5.94 -2.17
CA GLY A 151 9.28 7.38 -2.31
C GLY A 151 9.79 7.88 -3.67
N SER A 152 9.96 6.99 -4.66
CA SER A 152 10.46 7.36 -5.99
C SER A 152 9.44 8.06 -6.88
N GLY A 153 8.15 7.79 -6.71
CA GLY A 153 7.08 8.35 -7.55
C GLY A 153 7.15 7.93 -9.02
N LEU A 154 7.83 6.83 -9.33
CA LEU A 154 8.07 6.37 -10.72
C LEU A 154 6.88 5.60 -11.32
N GLY A 155 5.84 5.34 -10.54
CA GLY A 155 4.68 4.56 -10.96
C GLY A 155 4.96 3.06 -11.11
N ILE A 156 4.04 2.32 -11.71
CA ILE A 156 4.17 0.88 -11.93
C ILE A 156 5.18 0.61 -13.04
N ARG A 157 6.35 0.10 -12.69
CA ARG A 157 7.46 -0.15 -13.64
C ARG A 157 7.31 -1.49 -14.36
N ASN A 158 6.71 -2.48 -13.72
CA ASN A 158 6.52 -3.81 -14.28
C ASN A 158 5.06 -4.27 -14.14
N PRO A 159 4.16 -3.78 -14.97
CA PRO A 159 2.75 -4.16 -14.92
C PRO A 159 2.53 -5.64 -15.23
N TYR A 160 3.42 -6.29 -15.98
CA TYR A 160 3.33 -7.72 -16.27
C TYR A 160 3.47 -8.57 -15.00
N ASN A 161 4.45 -8.27 -14.16
CA ASN A 161 4.64 -9.01 -12.91
C ASN A 161 3.48 -8.76 -11.93
N ILE A 162 3.03 -7.49 -11.79
CA ILE A 162 1.87 -7.18 -10.95
C ILE A 162 0.63 -7.95 -11.41
N LEU A 163 0.34 -7.96 -12.71
CA LEU A 163 -0.78 -8.74 -13.26
C LEU A 163 -0.62 -10.23 -12.97
N THR A 164 0.59 -10.78 -13.18
CA THR A 164 0.88 -12.20 -12.90
C THR A 164 0.66 -12.55 -11.43
N ILE A 165 1.04 -11.65 -10.51
CA ILE A 165 0.78 -11.83 -9.07
C ILE A 165 -0.73 -11.85 -8.82
N VAL A 166 -1.47 -10.85 -9.32
CA VAL A 166 -2.92 -10.73 -9.12
C VAL A 166 -3.67 -11.96 -9.65
N GLU A 167 -3.35 -12.43 -10.86
CA GLU A 167 -4.04 -13.57 -11.49
C GLU A 167 -3.83 -14.90 -10.73
N ASN A 168 -2.76 -15.03 -9.97
CA ASN A 168 -2.41 -16.28 -9.26
C ASN A 168 -2.64 -16.21 -7.74
N ALA A 169 -2.92 -15.04 -7.20
CA ALA A 169 -3.07 -14.85 -5.76
C ALA A 169 -4.41 -15.37 -5.23
N LYS A 170 -4.38 -15.87 -4.00
CA LYS A 170 -5.57 -16.27 -3.22
C LYS A 170 -5.81 -15.34 -2.03
N VAL A 171 -4.90 -14.40 -1.80
CA VAL A 171 -5.00 -13.34 -0.79
C VAL A 171 -5.04 -11.98 -1.49
N PRO A 172 -5.53 -10.93 -0.82
CA PRO A 172 -5.51 -9.59 -1.38
C PRO A 172 -4.11 -9.13 -1.79
N ILE A 173 -4.03 -8.52 -2.99
CA ILE A 173 -2.82 -7.90 -3.52
C ILE A 173 -2.98 -6.38 -3.51
N LEU A 174 -2.08 -5.71 -2.81
CA LEU A 174 -2.07 -4.26 -2.72
C LEU A 174 -0.74 -3.72 -3.25
N VAL A 175 -0.79 -2.85 -4.24
CA VAL A 175 0.44 -2.15 -4.66
C VAL A 175 0.90 -1.23 -3.52
N ASP A 176 2.18 -1.34 -3.17
CA ASP A 176 2.83 -0.52 -2.14
C ASP A 176 4.11 0.09 -2.70
N ALA A 177 4.40 1.31 -2.32
CA ALA A 177 5.57 2.08 -2.77
C ALA A 177 5.59 2.46 -4.26
N GLY A 178 6.29 3.54 -4.56
CA GLY A 178 6.57 3.99 -5.93
C GLY A 178 5.43 4.69 -6.66
N VAL A 179 4.20 4.66 -6.16
CA VAL A 179 3.09 5.45 -6.71
C VAL A 179 3.39 6.94 -6.53
N GLY A 180 3.26 7.71 -7.60
CA GLY A 180 3.57 9.16 -7.61
C GLY A 180 2.35 10.05 -7.80
N THR A 181 1.31 9.57 -8.50
CA THR A 181 0.12 10.36 -8.81
C THR A 181 -1.12 9.49 -9.03
N ALA A 182 -2.27 10.11 -9.21
CA ALA A 182 -3.56 9.43 -9.32
C ALA A 182 -3.65 8.45 -10.51
N SER A 183 -2.96 8.71 -11.62
CA SER A 183 -2.92 7.78 -12.76
C SER A 183 -2.20 6.48 -12.42
N ASP A 184 -1.16 6.51 -11.60
CA ASP A 184 -0.46 5.29 -11.16
C ASP A 184 -1.37 4.44 -10.25
N ALA A 185 -2.13 5.10 -9.37
CA ALA A 185 -3.10 4.45 -8.52
C ALA A 185 -4.25 3.82 -9.33
N ALA A 186 -4.76 4.53 -10.34
CA ALA A 186 -5.75 4.00 -11.26
C ALA A 186 -5.21 2.79 -12.02
N MET A 187 -3.98 2.84 -12.52
CA MET A 187 -3.33 1.72 -13.21
C MET A 187 -3.23 0.47 -12.34
N ALA A 188 -2.87 0.60 -11.04
CA ALA A 188 -2.86 -0.52 -10.12
C ALA A 188 -4.23 -1.19 -10.02
N MET A 189 -5.28 -0.38 -9.90
CA MET A 189 -6.66 -0.88 -9.82
C MET A 189 -7.14 -1.50 -11.12
N GLU A 190 -6.76 -0.95 -12.28
CA GLU A 190 -7.04 -1.51 -13.61
C GLU A 190 -6.36 -2.86 -13.85
N LEU A 191 -5.19 -3.10 -13.22
CA LEU A 191 -4.52 -4.41 -13.21
C LEU A 191 -5.22 -5.45 -12.33
N GLY A 192 -6.23 -5.03 -11.55
CA GLY A 192 -7.01 -5.92 -10.70
C GLY A 192 -6.53 -6.03 -9.26
N CYS A 193 -5.59 -5.18 -8.84
CA CYS A 193 -5.19 -5.13 -7.44
C CYS A 193 -6.38 -4.83 -6.51
N ASP A 194 -6.32 -5.31 -5.27
CA ASP A 194 -7.37 -5.11 -4.27
C ASP A 194 -7.30 -3.73 -3.63
N GLY A 195 -6.14 -3.12 -3.63
CA GLY A 195 -5.93 -1.78 -3.11
C GLY A 195 -4.55 -1.23 -3.41
N VAL A 196 -4.31 -0.02 -2.93
CA VAL A 196 -3.01 0.66 -3.02
C VAL A 196 -2.70 1.32 -1.69
N LEU A 197 -1.47 1.13 -1.20
CA LEU A 197 -0.95 1.87 -0.07
C LEU A 197 0.01 2.94 -0.57
N MET A 198 -0.14 4.16 -0.08
CA MET A 198 0.76 5.26 -0.40
C MET A 198 0.92 6.23 0.77
N ASN A 199 2.07 6.88 0.83
CA ASN A 199 2.33 7.96 1.78
C ASN A 199 2.99 9.15 1.08
N THR A 200 4.22 8.98 0.58
CA THR A 200 5.04 10.07 0.04
C THR A 200 4.36 10.80 -1.11
N ALA A 201 3.63 10.09 -1.98
CA ALA A 201 2.90 10.69 -3.10
C ALA A 201 1.87 11.73 -2.65
N ILE A 202 1.27 11.53 -1.48
CA ILE A 202 0.34 12.50 -0.88
C ILE A 202 1.11 13.54 -0.07
N ALA A 203 1.90 13.12 0.91
CA ALA A 203 2.54 14.00 1.87
C ALA A 203 3.56 14.97 1.26
N ALA A 204 4.24 14.57 0.18
CA ALA A 204 5.22 15.40 -0.54
C ALA A 204 4.61 16.22 -1.70
N ALA A 205 3.31 16.10 -1.96
CA ALA A 205 2.64 16.95 -2.96
C ALA A 205 2.62 18.41 -2.49
N GLN A 206 2.58 19.36 -3.43
CA GLN A 206 2.45 20.79 -3.10
C GLN A 206 1.16 21.08 -2.31
N ASN A 207 0.10 20.31 -2.57
CA ASN A 207 -1.15 20.35 -1.80
C ASN A 207 -1.55 18.91 -1.42
N PRO A 208 -1.14 18.42 -0.23
CA PRO A 208 -1.41 17.05 0.20
C PRO A 208 -2.88 16.69 0.31
N VAL A 209 -3.72 17.62 0.77
CA VAL A 209 -5.16 17.38 0.92
C VAL A 209 -5.83 17.19 -0.44
N LEU A 210 -5.49 18.03 -1.42
CA LEU A 210 -5.99 17.92 -2.79
C LEU A 210 -5.48 16.63 -3.45
N MET A 211 -4.20 16.27 -3.24
CA MET A 211 -3.64 15.04 -3.78
C MET A 211 -4.31 13.80 -3.16
N ALA A 212 -4.59 13.79 -1.86
CA ALA A 212 -5.33 12.71 -1.21
C ALA A 212 -6.71 12.48 -1.87
N SER A 213 -7.43 13.56 -2.12
CA SER A 213 -8.72 13.51 -2.86
C SER A 213 -8.56 13.01 -4.29
N ALA A 214 -7.50 13.42 -5.00
CA ALA A 214 -7.21 12.95 -6.35
C ALA A 214 -6.87 11.44 -6.37
N MET A 215 -6.08 10.97 -5.41
CA MET A 215 -5.74 9.55 -5.27
C MET A 215 -6.98 8.69 -5.01
N LYS A 216 -7.89 9.13 -4.13
CA LYS A 216 -9.18 8.47 -3.91
C LYS A 216 -9.94 8.27 -5.23
N LYS A 217 -10.11 9.36 -6.00
CA LYS A 217 -10.80 9.31 -7.30
C LYS A 217 -10.10 8.40 -8.31
N GLY A 218 -8.76 8.41 -8.34
CA GLY A 218 -7.98 7.51 -9.19
C GLY A 218 -8.21 6.03 -8.86
N ILE A 219 -8.22 5.70 -7.57
CA ILE A 219 -8.53 4.35 -7.07
C ILE A 219 -9.95 3.93 -7.47
N GLU A 220 -10.94 4.79 -7.24
CA GLU A 220 -12.34 4.53 -7.58
C GLU A 220 -12.51 4.31 -9.09
N ALA A 221 -11.98 5.23 -9.91
CA ALA A 221 -12.06 5.15 -11.38
C ALA A 221 -11.35 3.91 -11.94
N GLY A 222 -10.16 3.58 -11.45
CA GLY A 222 -9.43 2.38 -11.87
C GLY A 222 -10.17 1.09 -11.52
N ARG A 223 -10.79 1.03 -10.34
CA ARG A 223 -11.61 -0.12 -9.93
C ARG A 223 -12.86 -0.28 -10.78
N GLU A 224 -13.57 0.81 -11.05
CA GLU A 224 -14.73 0.82 -11.94
C GLU A 224 -14.36 0.37 -13.35
N ALA A 225 -13.24 0.85 -13.90
CA ALA A 225 -12.72 0.44 -15.20
C ALA A 225 -12.39 -1.06 -15.25
N PHE A 226 -11.76 -1.61 -14.20
CA PHE A 226 -11.50 -3.04 -14.07
C PHE A 226 -12.80 -3.86 -14.08
N LEU A 227 -13.79 -3.45 -13.28
CA LEU A 227 -15.08 -4.14 -13.17
C LEU A 227 -15.92 -4.04 -14.44
N ALA A 228 -15.84 -2.90 -15.13
CA ALA A 228 -16.52 -2.70 -16.43
C ALA A 228 -15.94 -3.59 -17.53
N GLY A 229 -14.71 -4.00 -17.39
CA GLY A 229 -14.00 -4.78 -18.40
C GLY A 229 -13.47 -3.90 -19.55
N ARG A 230 -12.20 -4.03 -19.82
CA ARG A 230 -11.52 -3.29 -20.88
C ARG A 230 -11.90 -3.83 -22.25
N MET A 231 -12.13 -2.93 -23.24
CA MET A 231 -12.25 -3.34 -24.62
C MET A 231 -10.97 -4.07 -25.13
N PRO A 232 -11.09 -5.08 -26.01
CA PRO A 232 -9.92 -5.76 -26.57
C PRO A 232 -8.99 -4.79 -27.31
N ARG A 233 -7.68 -4.94 -27.09
CA ARG A 233 -6.69 -4.21 -27.88
C ARG A 233 -6.70 -4.71 -29.31
N LYS A 234 -6.70 -3.79 -30.27
CA LYS A 234 -6.64 -4.10 -31.70
C LYS A 234 -5.33 -3.59 -32.28
N ARG A 235 -4.72 -4.36 -33.18
CA ARG A 235 -3.51 -3.95 -33.90
C ARG A 235 -3.77 -2.82 -34.88
N PHE A 236 -4.96 -2.84 -35.51
CA PHE A 236 -5.35 -1.85 -36.51
C PHE A 236 -6.52 -1.01 -36.02
N ALA A 237 -6.67 0.16 -36.63
CA ALA A 237 -7.80 1.03 -36.35
C ALA A 237 -9.14 0.33 -36.66
N SER A 238 -10.16 0.70 -35.89
CA SER A 238 -11.55 0.30 -36.11
C SER A 238 -12.38 1.57 -36.04
N ALA A 239 -13.11 1.87 -37.11
CA ALA A 239 -13.92 3.06 -37.16
C ALA A 239 -14.96 3.07 -36.03
N SER A 240 -15.09 4.22 -35.36
CA SER A 240 -16.08 4.43 -34.28
C SER A 240 -17.50 4.65 -34.81
N SER A 241 -17.64 5.00 -36.13
CA SER A 241 -18.91 5.16 -36.81
C SER A 241 -18.93 4.26 -38.06
N PRO A 242 -20.12 3.76 -38.48
CA PRO A 242 -20.23 3.03 -39.74
C PRO A 242 -19.64 3.84 -40.87
N ILE A 243 -18.81 3.21 -41.71
CA ILE A 243 -18.26 3.85 -42.91
C ILE A 243 -19.23 3.62 -44.11
N ASP A 244 -20.02 2.54 -44.06
CA ASP A 244 -20.99 2.20 -45.09
C ASP A 244 -22.24 3.10 -44.96
N GLY A 245 -22.69 3.65 -46.08
CA GLY A 245 -23.90 4.50 -46.13
C GLY A 245 -23.67 6.00 -45.93
N LEU A 246 -22.42 6.45 -46.03
CA LEU A 246 -22.14 7.88 -46.16
C LEU A 246 -22.66 8.36 -47.52
N PHE A 247 -23.64 9.27 -47.51
CA PHE A 247 -24.05 9.98 -48.74
C PHE A 247 -22.85 10.80 -49.24
N LEU A 248 -22.37 10.49 -50.40
CA LEU A 248 -21.46 11.34 -51.19
C LEU A 248 -22.23 12.46 -51.85
#